data_a2936a1ec9ddf7a2017caa8d1604d792
#
_entry.id   a2936a1ec9ddf7a2017caa8d1604d792
#
_cell.length_a   1.000
_cell.length_b   1.000
_cell.length_c   1.000
_cell.angle_alpha   90.00
_cell.angle_beta   90.00
_cell.angle_gamma   90.00
#
_symmetry.space_group_name_H-M   'P 1'
#
loop_
_entity.id
_entity.type
_entity.pdbx_description
1 polymer ?
#
loop_
_entity_poly.entity_id
_entity_poly.type
_entity_poly.pdbx_seq_one_letter_code
_entity_poly.pdbx_strand_id
1 'polypeptide(L)'
;MSIMKSVKIIAVIFVLGLTSCVSWVFAKSAFNDMPTGEYKVDLSHASIVWKVSHLGLSNYVARFTEFDAAIDYNASDIEKSQVTVSIDPMSIQTAYPNAAETNFNNILATDKGWFNAKSFARIDFVSTSIDMTSEKTAMMKGNLSFLGVTKEISLEVVFNGAMTKQPFTGKPTMGFSATTHIVRSDFGMKKYVPSIGDKVEVMIEGEFTHSGE
;
A
#
# COMPACT_ATOMS: atom_id res chain seq x y z
N MET A 1 -46.59 -52.58 56.63
CA MET A 1 -47.18 -51.87 55.49
C MET A 1 -46.18 -50.76 55.09
N SER A 2 -45.29 -51.09 54.15
CA SER A 2 -44.15 -50.26 53.75
C SER A 2 -44.45 -49.66 52.36
N ILE A 3 -44.47 -48.31 52.27
CA ILE A 3 -44.73 -47.61 51.06
C ILE A 3 -43.36 -47.28 50.42
N MET A 4 -43.00 -48.00 49.35
CA MET A 4 -41.84 -47.65 48.51
C MET A 4 -42.21 -46.46 47.62
N LYS A 5 -41.51 -45.34 47.83
CA LYS A 5 -41.56 -44.16 46.93
C LYS A 5 -40.58 -44.36 45.78
N SER A 6 -41.11 -44.52 44.57
CA SER A 6 -40.32 -44.54 43.35
C SER A 6 -39.76 -43.15 43.02
N VAL A 7 -38.41 -43.01 43.00
CA VAL A 7 -37.73 -41.81 42.52
C VAL A 7 -37.52 -41.98 41.03
N LYS A 8 -38.18 -41.13 40.23
CA LYS A 8 -37.90 -41.00 38.77
C LYS A 8 -36.68 -40.10 38.56
N ILE A 9 -35.61 -40.68 38.13
CA ILE A 9 -34.40 -39.95 37.66
C ILE A 9 -34.67 -39.46 36.24
N ILE A 10 -34.83 -38.14 36.09
CA ILE A 10 -34.87 -37.46 34.78
C ILE A 10 -33.44 -37.21 34.37
N ALA A 11 -32.94 -37.98 33.40
CA ALA A 11 -31.66 -37.72 32.77
C ALA A 11 -31.80 -36.55 31.78
N VAL A 12 -31.25 -35.40 32.15
CA VAL A 12 -31.12 -34.25 31.24
C VAL A 12 -29.89 -34.48 30.39
N ILE A 13 -30.11 -34.84 29.12
CA ILE A 13 -29.05 -34.94 28.12
C ILE A 13 -28.67 -33.52 27.68
N PHE A 14 -27.54 -33.02 28.15
CA PHE A 14 -26.95 -31.77 27.68
C PHE A 14 -26.26 -32.07 26.35
N VAL A 15 -26.92 -31.76 25.23
CA VAL A 15 -26.29 -31.75 23.91
C VAL A 15 -25.41 -30.51 23.83
N LEU A 16 -24.12 -30.67 24.11
CA LEU A 16 -23.09 -29.68 23.80
C LEU A 16 -22.96 -29.57 22.27
N GLY A 17 -23.65 -28.60 21.68
CA GLY A 17 -23.44 -28.22 20.31
C GLY A 17 -22.04 -27.59 20.16
N LEU A 18 -21.09 -28.39 19.70
CA LEU A 18 -19.79 -27.92 19.19
C LEU A 18 -20.07 -27.10 17.92
N THR A 19 -20.32 -25.81 18.05
CA THR A 19 -20.20 -24.90 16.92
C THR A 19 -18.71 -24.76 16.62
N SER A 20 -18.22 -25.63 15.71
CA SER A 20 -16.92 -25.44 15.09
C SER A 20 -16.98 -24.14 14.28
N CYS A 21 -16.44 -23.04 14.82
CA CYS A 21 -16.05 -21.89 14.04
C CYS A 21 -15.00 -22.36 13.04
N VAL A 22 -15.41 -22.72 11.83
CA VAL A 22 -14.49 -22.93 10.72
C VAL A 22 -13.97 -21.56 10.33
N SER A 23 -12.84 -21.17 10.94
CA SER A 23 -12.06 -20.03 10.47
C SER A 23 -11.51 -20.40 9.10
N TRP A 24 -12.03 -19.81 8.05
CA TRP A 24 -11.48 -19.90 6.71
C TRP A 24 -10.13 -19.19 6.70
N VAL A 25 -9.07 -19.92 7.05
CA VAL A 25 -7.70 -19.46 6.86
C VAL A 25 -7.35 -19.79 5.41
N PHE A 26 -7.37 -18.79 4.55
CA PHE A 26 -6.84 -18.96 3.20
C PHE A 26 -5.34 -19.23 3.30
N ALA A 27 -4.89 -20.33 2.69
CA ALA A 27 -3.47 -20.67 2.64
C ALA A 27 -2.73 -19.59 1.86
N LYS A 28 -1.76 -18.92 2.51
CA LYS A 28 -0.86 -17.98 1.85
C LYS A 28 0.25 -18.76 1.18
N SER A 29 0.44 -18.54 -0.12
CA SER A 29 1.56 -19.06 -0.88
C SER A 29 2.86 -18.33 -0.52
N ALA A 30 3.99 -19.01 -0.66
CA ALA A 30 5.29 -18.37 -0.61
C ALA A 30 5.48 -17.48 -1.86
N PHE A 31 6.39 -16.53 -1.77
CA PHE A 31 6.70 -15.62 -2.88
C PHE A 31 7.11 -16.41 -4.13
N ASN A 32 7.97 -17.43 -3.96
CA ASN A 32 8.50 -18.27 -5.04
C ASN A 32 7.46 -19.18 -5.73
N ASP A 33 6.26 -19.33 -5.14
CA ASP A 33 5.18 -20.12 -5.74
C ASP A 33 4.40 -19.32 -6.80
N MET A 34 4.68 -18.02 -6.91
CA MET A 34 3.96 -17.13 -7.80
C MET A 34 4.50 -17.22 -9.23
N PRO A 35 3.64 -17.23 -10.26
CA PRO A 35 4.09 -17.29 -11.65
C PRO A 35 4.85 -16.02 -12.05
N THR A 36 5.90 -16.19 -12.85
CA THR A 36 6.59 -15.07 -13.53
C THR A 36 5.63 -14.34 -14.45
N GLY A 37 5.76 -13.03 -14.54
CA GLY A 37 4.98 -12.18 -15.44
C GLY A 37 4.60 -10.84 -14.84
N GLU A 38 3.78 -10.10 -15.56
CA GLU A 38 3.29 -8.79 -15.13
C GLU A 38 2.19 -8.92 -14.09
N TYR A 39 2.31 -8.16 -13.01
CA TYR A 39 1.30 -7.97 -11.99
C TYR A 39 0.90 -6.49 -11.95
N LYS A 40 -0.39 -6.21 -12.04
CA LYS A 40 -0.95 -4.85 -11.97
C LYS A 40 -1.58 -4.58 -10.62
N VAL A 41 -1.47 -3.35 -10.18
CA VAL A 41 -2.06 -2.89 -8.93
C VAL A 41 -3.59 -3.04 -8.96
N ASP A 42 -4.16 -3.57 -7.89
CA ASP A 42 -5.58 -3.47 -7.61
C ASP A 42 -5.84 -2.17 -6.83
N LEU A 43 -6.37 -1.17 -7.53
CA LEU A 43 -6.64 0.15 -6.96
C LEU A 43 -7.67 0.12 -5.81
N SER A 44 -8.48 -0.93 -5.71
CA SER A 44 -9.42 -1.11 -4.60
C SER A 44 -8.72 -1.46 -3.30
N HIS A 45 -7.51 -2.02 -3.38
CA HIS A 45 -6.70 -2.48 -2.25
C HIS A 45 -5.30 -1.87 -2.27
N ALA A 46 -5.21 -0.60 -2.71
CA ALA A 46 -3.94 0.11 -2.78
C ALA A 46 -4.06 1.54 -2.24
N SER A 47 -2.97 2.06 -1.72
CA SER A 47 -2.90 3.46 -1.28
C SER A 47 -1.49 4.01 -1.36
N ILE A 48 -1.38 5.30 -1.69
CA ILE A 48 -0.16 6.10 -1.57
C ILE A 48 -0.48 7.28 -0.66
N VAL A 49 0.02 7.21 0.57
CA VAL A 49 -0.17 8.21 1.63
C VAL A 49 1.15 8.87 1.95
N TRP A 50 1.16 10.17 2.16
CA TRP A 50 2.33 10.89 2.61
C TRP A 50 2.02 11.77 3.81
N LYS A 51 3.06 12.04 4.61
CA LYS A 51 2.97 12.96 5.73
C LYS A 51 4.20 13.86 5.81
N VAL A 52 3.98 15.10 6.25
CA VAL A 52 5.01 16.12 6.41
C VAL A 52 4.78 16.90 7.70
N SER A 53 5.84 17.26 8.41
CA SER A 53 5.74 18.08 9.63
C SER A 53 5.20 19.47 9.29
N HIS A 54 4.22 19.91 10.08
CA HIS A 54 3.65 21.26 10.02
C HIS A 54 4.01 22.03 11.29
N LEU A 55 4.89 23.02 11.18
CA LEU A 55 5.39 23.88 12.26
C LEU A 55 5.99 23.12 13.46
N GLY A 56 6.36 21.85 13.30
CA GLY A 56 6.79 21.00 14.40
C GLY A 56 5.68 20.63 15.40
N LEU A 57 4.43 20.99 15.12
CA LEU A 57 3.28 20.77 16.03
C LEU A 57 2.48 19.52 15.67
N SER A 58 2.41 19.17 14.39
CA SER A 58 1.68 18.01 13.89
C SER A 58 2.28 17.53 12.57
N ASN A 59 1.85 16.36 12.12
CA ASN A 59 2.09 15.91 10.76
C ASN A 59 0.83 16.15 9.92
N TYR A 60 0.98 16.87 8.81
CA TYR A 60 -0.06 16.97 7.80
C TYR A 60 -0.03 15.70 6.93
N VAL A 61 -1.20 15.10 6.71
CA VAL A 61 -1.35 13.84 5.98
C VAL A 61 -2.23 14.07 4.76
N ALA A 62 -1.81 13.52 3.62
CA ALA A 62 -2.62 13.46 2.41
C ALA A 62 -2.31 12.20 1.61
N ARG A 63 -3.07 11.95 0.55
CA ARG A 63 -2.91 10.81 -0.34
C ARG A 63 -3.10 11.21 -1.80
N PHE A 64 -2.67 10.32 -2.70
CA PHE A 64 -3.08 10.34 -4.10
C PHE A 64 -4.14 9.27 -4.32
N THR A 65 -5.15 9.58 -5.13
CA THR A 65 -6.28 8.67 -5.43
C THR A 65 -6.22 8.09 -6.84
N GLU A 66 -5.39 8.67 -7.72
CA GLU A 66 -5.19 8.20 -9.09
C GLU A 66 -3.70 7.93 -9.33
N PHE A 67 -3.37 6.68 -9.49
CA PHE A 67 -2.02 6.19 -9.80
C PHE A 67 -2.14 4.84 -10.51
N ASP A 68 -1.07 4.46 -11.17
CA ASP A 68 -0.88 3.11 -11.73
C ASP A 68 0.43 2.54 -11.21
N ALA A 69 0.48 1.22 -11.02
CA ALA A 69 1.69 0.53 -10.61
C ALA A 69 1.70 -0.89 -11.20
N ALA A 70 2.88 -1.33 -11.61
CA ALA A 70 3.09 -2.67 -12.13
C ALA A 70 4.40 -3.26 -11.60
N ILE A 71 4.41 -4.58 -11.48
CA ILE A 71 5.57 -5.39 -11.17
C ILE A 71 5.79 -6.36 -12.32
N ASP A 72 6.92 -6.28 -13.02
CA ASP A 72 7.41 -7.34 -13.88
C ASP A 72 8.18 -8.34 -13.00
N TYR A 73 7.46 -9.38 -12.58
CA TYR A 73 7.93 -10.31 -11.58
C TYR A 73 8.71 -11.47 -12.20
N ASN A 74 9.92 -11.73 -11.70
CA ASN A 74 10.75 -12.87 -12.07
C ASN A 74 10.81 -13.88 -10.91
N ALA A 75 10.07 -14.99 -11.02
CA ALA A 75 10.01 -16.02 -9.99
C ALA A 75 11.33 -16.76 -9.79
N SER A 76 12.20 -16.83 -10.81
CA SER A 76 13.50 -17.50 -10.72
C SER A 76 14.58 -16.65 -10.05
N ASP A 77 14.39 -15.32 -10.05
CA ASP A 77 15.34 -14.35 -9.49
C ASP A 77 14.61 -13.04 -9.18
N ILE A 78 14.16 -12.91 -7.94
CA ILE A 78 13.34 -11.78 -7.48
C ILE A 78 14.07 -10.43 -7.69
N GLU A 79 15.39 -10.41 -7.56
CA GLU A 79 16.20 -9.21 -7.70
C GLU A 79 16.23 -8.69 -9.16
N LYS A 80 15.81 -9.52 -10.12
CA LYS A 80 15.62 -9.13 -11.53
C LYS A 80 14.20 -8.62 -11.83
N SER A 81 13.31 -8.62 -10.86
CA SER A 81 12.00 -8.02 -11.03
C SER A 81 12.10 -6.49 -11.15
N GLN A 82 11.15 -5.89 -11.85
CA GLN A 82 11.08 -4.44 -12.00
C GLN A 82 9.74 -3.89 -11.51
N VAL A 83 9.79 -2.75 -10.84
CA VAL A 83 8.60 -2.03 -10.35
C VAL A 83 8.50 -0.68 -11.04
N THR A 84 7.33 -0.38 -11.56
CA THR A 84 7.00 0.94 -12.12
C THR A 84 5.78 1.51 -11.42
N VAL A 85 5.82 2.82 -11.13
CA VAL A 85 4.70 3.56 -10.56
C VAL A 85 4.55 4.89 -11.28
N SER A 86 3.32 5.30 -11.56
CA SER A 86 3.00 6.59 -12.17
C SER A 86 1.79 7.20 -11.45
N ILE A 87 1.97 8.38 -10.84
CA ILE A 87 0.97 9.04 -10.00
C ILE A 87 0.48 10.30 -10.70
N ASP A 88 -0.83 10.55 -10.70
CA ASP A 88 -1.40 11.83 -11.09
C ASP A 88 -1.39 12.79 -9.89
N PRO A 89 -0.57 13.86 -9.90
CA PRO A 89 -0.56 14.84 -8.82
C PRO A 89 -1.85 15.66 -8.70
N MET A 90 -2.71 15.69 -9.75
CA MET A 90 -4.04 16.28 -9.66
C MET A 90 -4.99 15.52 -8.74
N SER A 91 -4.72 14.25 -8.50
CA SER A 91 -5.51 13.37 -7.64
C SER A 91 -5.24 13.53 -6.15
N ILE A 92 -4.45 14.54 -5.74
CA ILE A 92 -4.17 14.78 -4.34
C ILE A 92 -5.45 14.99 -3.54
N GLN A 93 -5.56 14.30 -2.42
CA GLN A 93 -6.68 14.38 -1.51
C GLN A 93 -6.21 14.64 -0.08
N THR A 94 -6.73 15.69 0.52
CA THR A 94 -6.53 16.08 1.91
C THR A 94 -7.84 16.04 2.66
N ALA A 95 -7.76 16.05 4.01
CA ALA A 95 -8.93 16.24 4.86
C ALA A 95 -9.13 17.73 5.24
N TYR A 96 -8.76 18.68 4.34
CA TYR A 96 -8.93 20.10 4.60
C TYR A 96 -10.40 20.45 4.78
N PRO A 97 -10.79 21.12 5.89
CA PRO A 97 -12.18 21.49 6.15
C PRO A 97 -12.66 22.57 5.18
N ASN A 98 -13.99 22.69 5.01
CA ASN A 98 -14.62 23.69 4.16
C ASN A 98 -14.13 23.70 2.71
N ALA A 99 -14.03 22.51 2.10
CA ALA A 99 -13.58 22.36 0.73
C ALA A 99 -14.41 23.16 -0.30
N ALA A 100 -15.67 23.51 0.03
CA ALA A 100 -16.53 24.36 -0.79
C ALA A 100 -16.04 25.83 -0.80
N GLU A 101 -15.42 26.30 0.27
CA GLU A 101 -14.91 27.66 0.39
C GLU A 101 -13.45 27.76 -0.11
N THR A 102 -12.65 26.70 0.19
CA THR A 102 -11.24 26.63 -0.19
C THR A 102 -10.92 25.27 -0.76
N ASN A 103 -10.76 25.19 -2.07
CA ASN A 103 -10.31 23.96 -2.72
C ASN A 103 -8.81 23.77 -2.53
N PHE A 104 -8.43 23.36 -1.31
CA PHE A 104 -7.03 23.20 -0.94
C PHE A 104 -6.32 22.09 -1.73
N ASN A 105 -7.03 21.03 -2.13
CA ASN A 105 -6.49 20.01 -3.01
C ASN A 105 -6.04 20.59 -4.34
N ASN A 106 -6.89 21.43 -4.98
CA ASN A 106 -6.53 22.09 -6.23
C ASN A 106 -5.37 23.08 -6.04
N ILE A 107 -5.31 23.80 -4.90
CA ILE A 107 -4.18 24.69 -4.59
C ILE A 107 -2.88 23.89 -4.52
N LEU A 108 -2.85 22.77 -3.78
CA LEU A 108 -1.65 21.93 -3.72
C LEU A 108 -1.29 21.36 -5.10
N ALA A 109 -2.26 20.86 -5.85
CA ALA A 109 -2.01 20.27 -7.16
C ALA A 109 -1.44 21.29 -8.16
N THR A 110 -1.96 22.52 -8.20
CA THR A 110 -1.70 23.45 -9.34
C THR A 110 -0.72 24.59 -9.06
N ASP A 111 -0.52 24.97 -7.80
CA ASP A 111 0.41 26.06 -7.42
C ASP A 111 1.86 25.65 -7.72
N LYS A 112 2.62 26.59 -8.36
CA LYS A 112 4.00 26.37 -8.79
C LYS A 112 4.98 26.06 -7.65
N GLY A 113 4.66 26.45 -6.43
CA GLY A 113 5.47 26.16 -5.24
C GLY A 113 5.16 24.80 -4.61
N TRP A 114 4.13 24.11 -5.12
CA TRP A 114 3.72 22.78 -4.69
C TRP A 114 3.89 21.76 -5.82
N PHE A 115 2.86 20.99 -6.16
CA PHE A 115 2.98 19.91 -7.15
C PHE A 115 3.06 20.40 -8.61
N ASN A 116 2.58 21.64 -8.89
CA ASN A 116 2.63 22.24 -10.22
C ASN A 116 2.18 21.28 -11.35
N ALA A 117 1.12 20.56 -11.12
CA ALA A 117 0.63 19.46 -11.98
C ALA A 117 0.34 19.88 -13.43
N LYS A 118 0.06 21.20 -13.67
CA LYS A 118 -0.11 21.75 -15.03
C LYS A 118 1.17 21.69 -15.87
N SER A 119 2.34 21.76 -15.22
CA SER A 119 3.65 21.66 -15.89
C SER A 119 4.24 20.26 -15.78
N PHE A 120 3.90 19.53 -14.73
CA PHE A 120 4.42 18.21 -14.39
C PHE A 120 3.24 17.27 -14.09
N ALA A 121 2.67 16.73 -15.14
CA ALA A 121 1.42 15.96 -15.07
C ALA A 121 1.57 14.59 -14.38
N ARG A 122 2.80 14.12 -14.16
CA ARG A 122 3.08 12.81 -13.55
C ARG A 122 4.20 12.90 -12.53
N ILE A 123 4.13 12.02 -11.53
CA ILE A 123 5.23 11.65 -10.64
C ILE A 123 5.51 10.19 -10.95
N ASP A 124 6.70 9.89 -11.47
CA ASP A 124 7.03 8.56 -11.95
C ASP A 124 8.17 7.96 -11.12
N PHE A 125 8.08 6.65 -10.87
CA PHE A 125 9.13 5.87 -10.24
C PHE A 125 9.42 4.61 -11.07
N VAL A 126 10.70 4.29 -11.24
CA VAL A 126 11.15 3.05 -11.87
C VAL A 126 12.26 2.45 -11.01
N SER A 127 12.07 1.22 -10.55
CA SER A 127 13.10 0.52 -9.76
C SER A 127 14.35 0.25 -10.59
N THR A 128 15.52 0.35 -9.94
CA THR A 128 16.84 0.06 -10.52
C THR A 128 17.51 -1.13 -9.87
N SER A 129 17.22 -1.41 -8.60
CA SER A 129 17.63 -2.64 -7.92
C SER A 129 16.62 -3.03 -6.85
N ILE A 130 16.58 -4.33 -6.55
CA ILE A 130 15.84 -4.92 -5.45
C ILE A 130 16.83 -5.82 -4.72
N ASP A 131 17.21 -5.44 -3.50
CA ASP A 131 18.18 -6.17 -2.68
C ASP A 131 17.41 -6.84 -1.52
N MET A 132 17.28 -8.16 -1.53
CA MET A 132 16.59 -8.90 -0.47
C MET A 132 17.37 -8.80 0.85
N THR A 133 16.71 -8.32 1.92
CA THR A 133 17.29 -8.19 3.26
C THR A 133 16.83 -9.31 4.21
N SER A 134 15.74 -9.99 3.86
CA SER A 134 15.24 -11.21 4.50
C SER A 134 14.29 -11.94 3.55
N GLU A 135 13.68 -13.06 4.00
CA GLU A 135 12.65 -13.76 3.21
C GLU A 135 11.42 -12.90 2.87
N LYS A 136 11.19 -11.83 3.62
CA LYS A 136 9.99 -10.97 3.48
C LYS A 136 10.30 -9.48 3.34
N THR A 137 11.55 -9.09 3.35
CA THR A 137 11.91 -7.68 3.27
C THR A 137 12.98 -7.45 2.22
N ALA A 138 12.90 -6.31 1.57
CA ALA A 138 13.88 -5.88 0.59
C ALA A 138 14.17 -4.37 0.73
N MET A 139 15.36 -3.97 0.32
CA MET A 139 15.67 -2.59 -0.01
C MET A 139 15.56 -2.42 -1.51
N MET A 140 14.59 -1.63 -1.97
CA MET A 140 14.42 -1.31 -3.38
C MET A 140 14.97 0.09 -3.66
N LYS A 141 15.84 0.21 -4.65
CA LYS A 141 16.27 1.51 -5.18
C LYS A 141 15.60 1.79 -6.50
N GLY A 142 15.41 3.05 -6.81
CA GLY A 142 14.83 3.45 -8.09
C GLY A 142 14.88 4.94 -8.32
N ASN A 143 14.67 5.32 -9.57
CA ASN A 143 14.65 6.70 -10.02
C ASN A 143 13.24 7.28 -9.83
N LEU A 144 13.12 8.28 -8.97
CA LEU A 144 11.93 9.11 -8.81
C LEU A 144 12.06 10.35 -9.68
N SER A 145 11.13 10.54 -10.61
CA SER A 145 10.97 11.75 -11.41
C SER A 145 9.84 12.60 -10.84
N PHE A 146 10.18 13.74 -10.26
CA PHE A 146 9.25 14.65 -9.60
C PHE A 146 9.62 16.09 -9.90
N LEU A 147 8.64 16.92 -10.30
CA LEU A 147 8.83 18.33 -10.69
C LEU A 147 9.95 18.54 -11.72
N GLY A 148 10.11 17.61 -12.66
CA GLY A 148 11.14 17.66 -13.70
C GLY A 148 12.55 17.30 -13.24
N VAL A 149 12.71 16.89 -11.99
CA VAL A 149 14.00 16.41 -11.43
C VAL A 149 13.91 14.90 -11.22
N THR A 150 14.92 14.17 -11.68
CA THR A 150 15.04 12.72 -11.43
C THR A 150 16.17 12.46 -10.44
N LYS A 151 15.87 11.73 -9.36
CA LYS A 151 16.85 11.31 -8.34
C LYS A 151 16.60 9.88 -7.93
N GLU A 152 17.68 9.16 -7.58
CA GLU A 152 17.55 7.86 -6.94
C GLU A 152 17.04 8.01 -5.51
N ILE A 153 16.06 7.20 -5.16
CA ILE A 153 15.54 7.03 -3.80
C ILE A 153 15.58 5.56 -3.41
N SER A 154 15.51 5.31 -2.10
CA SER A 154 15.41 3.95 -1.55
C SER A 154 14.09 3.76 -0.81
N LEU A 155 13.48 2.59 -0.99
CA LEU A 155 12.26 2.18 -0.30
C LEU A 155 12.55 0.92 0.52
N GLU A 156 12.07 0.91 1.76
CA GLU A 156 11.96 -0.31 2.55
C GLU A 156 10.68 -1.03 2.14
N VAL A 157 10.80 -2.27 1.65
CA VAL A 157 9.68 -3.06 1.13
C VAL A 157 9.44 -4.26 2.02
N VAL A 158 8.19 -4.53 2.34
CA VAL A 158 7.73 -5.72 3.07
C VAL A 158 6.77 -6.52 2.18
N PHE A 159 7.05 -7.79 2.00
CA PHE A 159 6.14 -8.76 1.40
C PHE A 159 5.13 -9.24 2.45
N ASN A 160 3.86 -8.88 2.29
CA ASN A 160 2.78 -9.21 3.21
C ASN A 160 2.26 -10.63 3.01
N GLY A 161 2.32 -11.14 1.78
CA GLY A 161 1.91 -12.48 1.41
C GLY A 161 1.45 -12.58 -0.03
N ALA A 162 1.19 -13.80 -0.48
CA ALA A 162 0.71 -14.11 -1.81
C ALA A 162 -0.36 -15.20 -1.78
N MET A 163 -1.15 -15.25 -2.83
CA MET A 163 -2.12 -16.32 -3.11
C MET A 163 -2.02 -16.69 -4.58
N THR A 164 -1.75 -17.96 -4.90
CA THR A 164 -1.77 -18.45 -6.28
C THR A 164 -3.17 -18.41 -6.89
N LYS A 165 -4.20 -18.37 -6.03
CA LYS A 165 -5.60 -18.21 -6.41
C LYS A 165 -6.32 -17.37 -5.35
N GLN A 166 -6.40 -16.07 -5.59
CA GLN A 166 -7.12 -15.13 -4.74
C GLN A 166 -8.63 -15.43 -4.79
N PRO A 167 -9.35 -15.51 -3.65
CA PRO A 167 -10.72 -16.03 -3.57
C PRO A 167 -11.76 -15.30 -4.43
N PHE A 168 -11.59 -14.00 -4.64
CA PHE A 168 -12.56 -13.17 -5.36
C PHE A 168 -12.26 -13.06 -6.85
N THR A 169 -10.99 -12.96 -7.22
CA THR A 169 -10.55 -12.81 -8.61
C THR A 169 -10.20 -14.13 -9.29
N GLY A 170 -9.86 -15.17 -8.47
CA GLY A 170 -9.35 -16.43 -8.96
C GLY A 170 -7.91 -16.37 -9.50
N LYS A 171 -7.27 -15.20 -9.46
CA LYS A 171 -5.94 -14.94 -10.03
C LYS A 171 -4.83 -14.94 -8.98
N PRO A 172 -3.58 -15.21 -9.40
CA PRO A 172 -2.42 -15.03 -8.55
C PRO A 172 -2.31 -13.57 -8.09
N THR A 173 -2.16 -13.34 -6.78
CA THR A 173 -2.13 -11.99 -6.19
C THR A 173 -1.06 -11.91 -5.11
N MET A 174 -0.29 -10.84 -5.08
CA MET A 174 0.75 -10.54 -4.09
C MET A 174 0.45 -9.21 -3.39
N GLY A 175 0.74 -9.14 -2.09
CA GLY A 175 0.56 -7.94 -1.28
C GLY A 175 1.88 -7.41 -0.74
N PHE A 176 2.05 -6.07 -0.79
CA PHE A 176 3.25 -5.37 -0.35
C PHE A 176 2.91 -4.11 0.44
N SER A 177 3.79 -3.81 1.41
CA SER A 177 3.90 -2.50 2.03
C SER A 177 5.26 -1.91 1.67
N ALA A 178 5.33 -0.61 1.43
CA ALA A 178 6.60 0.07 1.23
C ALA A 178 6.63 1.43 1.94
N THR A 179 7.80 1.83 2.42
CA THR A 179 8.02 3.14 3.04
C THR A 179 9.28 3.80 2.50
N THR A 180 9.21 5.11 2.37
CA THR A 180 10.38 5.92 1.99
C THR A 180 10.31 7.31 2.59
N HIS A 181 11.43 8.02 2.53
CA HIS A 181 11.52 9.43 2.89
C HIS A 181 12.09 10.22 1.71
N ILE A 182 11.41 11.29 1.36
CA ILE A 182 11.79 12.19 0.27
C ILE A 182 12.12 13.56 0.85
N VAL A 183 13.27 14.13 0.49
CA VAL A 183 13.61 15.54 0.75
C VAL A 183 13.02 16.36 -0.38
N ARG A 184 11.87 17.02 -0.15
CA ARG A 184 11.09 17.67 -1.21
C ARG A 184 11.81 18.85 -1.86
N SER A 185 12.68 19.54 -1.12
CA SER A 185 13.52 20.62 -1.66
C SER A 185 14.53 20.13 -2.70
N ASP A 186 14.93 18.86 -2.65
CA ASP A 186 15.80 18.21 -3.62
C ASP A 186 15.18 18.14 -5.03
N PHE A 187 13.84 18.16 -5.09
CA PHE A 187 13.05 18.20 -6.31
C PHE A 187 12.52 19.60 -6.64
N GLY A 188 12.97 20.63 -5.91
CA GLY A 188 12.58 22.02 -6.15
C GLY A 188 11.38 22.51 -5.35
N MET A 189 10.67 21.65 -4.61
CA MET A 189 9.54 22.05 -3.76
C MET A 189 10.02 22.67 -2.44
N LYS A 190 10.31 23.98 -2.44
CA LYS A 190 10.92 24.72 -1.30
C LYS A 190 9.95 25.59 -0.52
N LYS A 191 8.68 25.69 -0.97
CA LYS A 191 7.69 26.59 -0.34
C LYS A 191 7.53 26.27 1.14
N TYR A 192 7.69 27.28 1.97
CA TYR A 192 7.59 27.24 3.44
C TYR A 192 8.58 26.32 4.18
N VAL A 193 9.69 25.89 3.56
CA VAL A 193 10.76 25.21 4.29
C VAL A 193 11.49 26.23 5.17
N PRO A 194 11.78 25.96 6.46
CA PRO A 194 11.54 24.70 7.19
C PRO A 194 10.20 24.64 7.97
N SER A 195 9.37 25.70 7.94
CA SER A 195 8.10 25.74 8.70
C SER A 195 7.15 24.59 8.32
N ILE A 196 7.08 24.26 7.04
CA ILE A 196 6.59 22.97 6.56
C ILE A 196 7.81 22.11 6.30
N GLY A 197 7.87 20.96 6.93
CA GLY A 197 9.02 20.06 6.91
C GLY A 197 9.54 19.77 5.51
N ASP A 198 10.84 19.61 5.38
CA ASP A 198 11.47 19.27 4.11
C ASP A 198 11.44 17.76 3.85
N LYS A 199 11.58 16.96 4.90
CA LYS A 199 11.48 15.51 4.84
C LYS A 199 10.01 15.09 4.84
N VAL A 200 9.60 14.41 3.79
CA VAL A 200 8.27 13.83 3.59
C VAL A 200 8.38 12.32 3.72
N GLU A 201 7.59 11.71 4.59
CA GLU A 201 7.46 10.27 4.67
C GLU A 201 6.34 9.82 3.74
N VAL A 202 6.59 8.77 2.94
CA VAL A 202 5.62 8.17 2.03
C VAL A 202 5.39 6.72 2.45
N MET A 203 4.13 6.35 2.59
CA MET A 203 3.66 5.00 2.91
C MET A 203 2.84 4.48 1.75
N ILE A 204 3.12 3.27 1.31
CA ILE A 204 2.50 2.63 0.16
C ILE A 204 2.01 1.25 0.61
N GLU A 205 0.75 0.97 0.30
CA GLU A 205 0.14 -0.35 0.43
C GLU A 205 -0.41 -0.76 -0.93
N GLY A 206 -0.28 -2.03 -1.30
CA GLY A 206 -0.84 -2.48 -2.56
C GLY A 206 -0.95 -3.99 -2.69
N GLU A 207 -2.07 -4.42 -3.25
CA GLU A 207 -2.25 -5.75 -3.81
C GLU A 207 -2.02 -5.69 -5.32
N PHE A 208 -1.31 -6.69 -5.85
CA PHE A 208 -0.96 -6.78 -7.26
C PHE A 208 -1.43 -8.10 -7.82
N THR A 209 -2.26 -8.05 -8.85
CA THR A 209 -2.86 -9.23 -9.47
C THR A 209 -2.19 -9.53 -10.82
N HIS A 210 -1.89 -10.80 -11.07
CA HIS A 210 -1.28 -11.28 -12.31
C HIS A 210 -2.12 -10.91 -13.53
N SER A 211 -1.49 -10.30 -14.55
CA SER A 211 -2.15 -9.81 -15.77
C SER A 211 -2.46 -10.93 -16.77
N GLY A 212 -1.79 -12.08 -16.67
CA GLY A 212 -2.02 -13.24 -17.54
C GLY A 212 -3.40 -13.90 -17.32
N GLU A 213 -3.86 -14.60 -18.35
CA GLU A 213 -5.09 -15.42 -18.33
C GLU A 213 -4.99 -16.60 -17.35
#